data_04715aec71aaea69b613b5c7a45cde1d
#
_entry.id   04715aec71aaea69b613b5c7a45cde1d
#
_cell.length_a   1.000
_cell.length_b   1.000
_cell.length_c   1.000
_cell.angle_alpha   90.00
_cell.angle_beta   90.00
_cell.angle_gamma   90.00
#
_symmetry.space_group_name_H-M   'P 1'
#
loop_
_entity.id
_entity.type
_entity.pdbx_description
1 polymer ?
#
loop_
_entity_poly.entity_id
_entity_poly.type
_entity_poly.pdbx_seq_one_letter_code
_entity_poly.pdbx_strand_id
1 'polypeptide(L)'
;MSFIKTDDNVKLFYESIGKGEPIIFVHEFAGDYRSWEPQINYFSRYYQCISFCARGYPPSEVPENESSYSQKRAWRDILSVMDNLKIEKAHIVGLSMGGFATLHLGINAQDRVLSLVIAGCGYGAIPIDKTSFNKEADFSNISLDSAKIILNEGMDKFGSEYALGLSLIHI
;
A
#
# COMPACT_ATOMS: atom_id res chain seq x y z
N MET A 1 6.82 -10.50 16.81
CA MET A 1 5.88 -9.82 15.88
C MET A 1 5.53 -8.47 16.46
N SER A 2 5.73 -7.41 15.71
CA SER A 2 5.51 -6.05 16.21
C SER A 2 4.25 -5.44 15.61
N PHE A 3 3.46 -4.78 16.45
CA PHE A 3 2.22 -4.13 16.02
C PHE A 3 2.20 -2.70 16.53
N ILE A 4 1.60 -1.82 15.74
CA ILE A 4 1.21 -0.47 16.17
C ILE A 4 -0.31 -0.36 16.16
N LYS A 5 -0.83 0.70 16.77
CA LYS A 5 -2.25 1.10 16.65
C LYS A 5 -2.34 2.41 15.88
N THR A 6 -3.27 2.44 14.94
CA THR A 6 -3.63 3.66 14.23
C THR A 6 -4.44 4.63 15.10
N ASP A 7 -4.66 5.85 14.61
CA ASP A 7 -5.48 6.87 15.27
C ASP A 7 -6.97 6.46 15.42
N ASP A 8 -7.44 5.48 14.65
CA ASP A 8 -8.76 4.87 14.75
C ASP A 8 -8.75 3.46 15.37
N ASN A 9 -7.66 3.11 16.09
CA ASN A 9 -7.46 1.89 16.86
C ASN A 9 -7.29 0.59 16.07
N VAL A 10 -7.10 0.61 14.77
CA VAL A 10 -6.77 -0.57 13.95
C VAL A 10 -5.32 -1.00 14.22
N LYS A 11 -5.08 -2.30 14.39
CA LYS A 11 -3.74 -2.84 14.59
C LYS A 11 -3.07 -3.09 13.24
N LEU A 12 -1.89 -2.50 13.06
CA LEU A 12 -1.05 -2.78 11.88
C LEU A 12 0.21 -3.53 12.29
N PHE A 13 0.48 -4.59 11.57
CA PHE A 13 1.75 -5.32 11.69
C PHE A 13 2.86 -4.58 10.96
N TYR A 14 4.03 -4.53 11.54
CA TYR A 14 5.21 -3.96 10.90
C TYR A 14 6.49 -4.73 11.25
N GLU A 15 7.49 -4.58 10.41
CA GLU A 15 8.87 -4.95 10.65
C GLU A 15 9.77 -3.73 10.50
N SER A 16 10.84 -3.69 11.29
CA SER A 16 11.86 -2.64 11.23
C SER A 16 13.24 -3.28 11.30
N ILE A 17 14.05 -3.07 10.27
CA ILE A 17 15.37 -3.68 10.11
C ILE A 17 16.39 -2.58 9.79
N GLY A 18 17.58 -2.68 10.37
CA GLY A 18 18.62 -1.69 10.19
C GLY A 18 18.52 -0.51 11.15
N LYS A 19 19.36 0.50 10.95
CA LYS A 19 19.43 1.73 11.74
C LYS A 19 19.83 2.89 10.83
N GLY A 20 19.49 4.10 11.22
CA GLY A 20 19.81 5.32 10.47
C GLY A 20 18.56 6.08 10.06
N GLU A 21 18.64 6.81 8.96
CA GLU A 21 17.52 7.58 8.43
C GLU A 21 16.38 6.63 7.99
N PRO A 22 15.12 6.90 8.33
CA PRO A 22 14.04 5.94 8.10
C PRO A 22 13.56 5.92 6.65
N ILE A 23 13.35 4.70 6.13
CA ILE A 23 12.63 4.44 4.88
C ILE A 23 11.41 3.60 5.22
N ILE A 24 10.22 4.04 4.81
CA ILE A 24 8.97 3.28 4.95
C ILE A 24 8.54 2.76 3.60
N PHE A 25 8.32 1.46 3.52
CA PHE A 25 7.89 0.74 2.33
C PHE A 25 6.41 0.40 2.42
N VAL A 26 5.64 0.78 1.40
CA VAL A 26 4.19 0.64 1.33
C VAL A 26 3.83 -0.26 0.16
N HIS A 27 3.25 -1.44 0.46
CA HIS A 27 3.03 -2.51 -0.51
C HIS A 27 1.85 -2.25 -1.46
N GLU A 28 1.82 -2.97 -2.56
CA GLU A 28 0.78 -3.01 -3.57
C GLU A 28 -0.45 -3.86 -3.15
N PHE A 29 -1.51 -3.81 -3.96
CA PHE A 29 -2.78 -4.49 -3.69
C PHE A 29 -2.65 -6.00 -3.46
N ALA A 30 -1.85 -6.70 -4.25
CA ALA A 30 -1.71 -8.15 -4.16
C ALA A 30 -0.50 -8.61 -3.33
N GLY A 31 0.14 -7.68 -2.60
CA GLY A 31 1.31 -7.95 -1.79
C GLY A 31 1.09 -7.77 -0.30
N ASP A 32 2.17 -7.84 0.43
CA ASP A 32 2.25 -7.57 1.86
C ASP A 32 3.63 -6.99 2.22
N TYR A 33 3.94 -6.87 3.51
CA TYR A 33 5.23 -6.36 4.00
C TYR A 33 6.46 -7.06 3.39
N ARG A 34 6.33 -8.32 2.93
CA ARG A 34 7.41 -9.14 2.35
C ARG A 34 7.74 -8.75 0.91
N SER A 35 6.84 -8.07 0.21
CA SER A 35 7.07 -7.60 -1.17
C SER A 35 8.34 -6.77 -1.31
N TRP A 36 8.81 -6.17 -0.21
CA TRP A 36 9.98 -5.30 -0.17
C TRP A 36 11.25 -5.97 0.35
N GLU A 37 11.23 -7.29 0.56
CA GLU A 37 12.37 -8.02 1.11
C GLU A 37 13.70 -7.76 0.36
N PRO A 38 13.76 -7.77 -0.99
CA PRO A 38 15.00 -7.50 -1.71
C PRO A 38 15.55 -6.08 -1.44
N GLN A 39 14.67 -5.07 -1.40
CA GLN A 39 15.03 -3.69 -1.13
C GLN A 39 15.48 -3.52 0.33
N ILE A 40 14.75 -4.11 1.27
CA ILE A 40 15.07 -4.08 2.69
C ILE A 40 16.44 -4.74 2.94
N ASN A 41 16.72 -5.88 2.34
CA ASN A 41 18.00 -6.58 2.46
C ASN A 41 19.18 -5.73 1.97
N TYR A 42 18.96 -4.87 0.98
CA TYR A 42 19.98 -3.96 0.48
C TYR A 42 20.11 -2.71 1.36
N PHE A 43 19.00 -2.00 1.60
CA PHE A 43 19.00 -0.69 2.23
C PHE A 43 19.20 -0.72 3.74
N SER A 44 18.84 -1.81 4.43
CA SER A 44 18.98 -1.93 5.88
C SER A 44 20.43 -1.87 6.40
N ARG A 45 21.39 -1.93 5.50
CA ARG A 45 22.81 -1.69 5.81
C ARG A 45 23.11 -0.24 6.16
N TYR A 46 22.28 0.70 5.69
CA TYR A 46 22.52 2.14 5.76
C TYR A 46 21.35 2.92 6.36
N TYR A 47 20.15 2.35 6.33
CA TYR A 47 18.89 2.97 6.71
C TYR A 47 18.12 2.11 7.71
N GLN A 48 17.22 2.75 8.46
CA GLN A 48 16.17 2.04 9.16
C GLN A 48 15.04 1.75 8.17
N CYS A 49 14.92 0.52 7.70
CA CYS A 49 13.89 0.07 6.77
C CYS A 49 12.68 -0.43 7.53
N ILE A 50 11.51 0.16 7.28
CA ILE A 50 10.24 -0.22 7.89
C ILE A 50 9.29 -0.66 6.78
N SER A 51 8.74 -1.86 6.90
CA SER A 51 7.62 -2.33 6.08
C SER A 51 6.45 -2.70 6.98
N PHE A 52 5.24 -2.54 6.50
CA PHE A 52 4.04 -2.86 7.25
C PHE A 52 2.97 -3.45 6.33
N CYS A 53 2.06 -4.24 6.90
CA CYS A 53 0.84 -4.63 6.21
C CYS A 53 -0.20 -3.55 6.38
N ALA A 54 -0.79 -3.10 5.28
CA ALA A 54 -1.93 -2.20 5.31
C ALA A 54 -3.12 -2.84 6.06
N ARG A 55 -4.05 -2.02 6.54
CA ARG A 55 -5.32 -2.54 7.06
C ARG A 55 -6.03 -3.41 6.01
N GLY A 56 -6.65 -4.49 6.44
CA GLY A 56 -7.25 -5.45 5.52
C GLY A 56 -6.29 -6.53 5.01
N TYR A 57 -5.00 -6.45 5.35
CA TYR A 57 -3.98 -7.43 4.95
C TYR A 57 -3.39 -8.11 6.18
N PRO A 58 -3.69 -9.41 6.41
CA PRO A 58 -3.05 -10.15 7.51
C PRO A 58 -1.52 -10.10 7.42
N PRO A 59 -0.82 -10.04 8.57
CA PRO A 59 -1.32 -10.15 9.93
C PRO A 59 -1.85 -8.85 10.56
N SER A 60 -1.96 -7.75 9.80
CA SER A 60 -2.73 -6.57 10.23
C SER A 60 -4.21 -6.90 10.41
N GLU A 61 -4.89 -6.08 11.18
CA GLU A 61 -6.32 -6.22 11.40
C GLU A 61 -7.11 -6.01 10.12
N VAL A 62 -8.18 -6.78 9.96
CA VAL A 62 -9.12 -6.71 8.83
C VAL A 62 -10.47 -6.19 9.36
N PRO A 63 -10.67 -4.86 9.44
CA PRO A 63 -11.95 -4.30 9.87
C PRO A 63 -13.09 -4.76 8.95
N GLU A 64 -14.20 -5.21 9.54
CA GLU A 64 -15.38 -5.66 8.78
C GLU A 64 -16.15 -4.51 8.13
N ASN A 65 -16.05 -3.31 8.70
CA ASN A 65 -16.80 -2.16 8.21
C ASN A 65 -16.08 -1.51 7.04
N GLU A 66 -16.74 -1.43 5.89
CA GLU A 66 -16.22 -0.78 4.68
C GLU A 66 -15.81 0.68 4.90
N SER A 67 -16.47 1.39 5.82
CA SER A 67 -16.09 2.78 6.18
C SER A 67 -14.70 2.90 6.81
N SER A 68 -14.13 1.79 7.26
CA SER A 68 -12.75 1.72 7.76
C SER A 68 -11.70 1.80 6.64
N TYR A 69 -12.14 1.74 5.39
CA TYR A 69 -11.25 1.75 4.23
C TYR A 69 -11.48 3.00 3.39
N SER A 70 -10.42 3.72 3.13
CA SER A 70 -10.43 4.88 2.22
C SER A 70 -9.01 5.29 1.87
N GLN A 71 -8.86 6.06 0.80
CA GLN A 71 -7.58 6.68 0.46
C GLN A 71 -7.05 7.56 1.61
N LYS A 72 -7.95 8.23 2.34
CA LYS A 72 -7.59 9.01 3.53
C LYS A 72 -7.02 8.11 4.63
N ARG A 73 -7.58 6.93 4.88
CA ARG A 73 -7.07 5.98 5.86
C ARG A 73 -5.72 5.42 5.45
N ALA A 74 -5.55 5.09 4.18
CA ALA A 74 -4.30 4.53 3.67
C ALA A 74 -3.08 5.42 3.96
N TRP A 75 -3.15 6.73 3.68
CA TRP A 75 -2.01 7.62 4.01
C TRP A 75 -1.89 7.94 5.50
N ARG A 76 -3.00 7.98 6.26
CA ARG A 76 -2.96 8.15 7.72
C ARG A 76 -2.36 6.95 8.44
N ASP A 77 -2.50 5.76 7.88
CA ASP A 77 -1.85 4.56 8.40
C ASP A 77 -0.33 4.68 8.34
N ILE A 78 0.21 5.27 7.27
CA ILE A 78 1.65 5.58 7.17
C ILE A 78 2.07 6.53 8.30
N LEU A 79 1.30 7.61 8.55
CA LEU A 79 1.55 8.51 9.67
C LEU A 79 1.48 7.79 11.02
N SER A 80 0.50 6.92 11.19
CA SER A 80 0.36 6.15 12.44
C SER A 80 1.58 5.24 12.70
N VAL A 81 2.15 4.65 11.64
CA VAL A 81 3.42 3.90 11.74
C VAL A 81 4.54 4.85 12.19
N MET A 82 4.67 6.01 11.56
CA MET A 82 5.70 7.00 11.91
C MET A 82 5.55 7.47 13.35
N ASP A 83 4.35 7.83 13.77
CA ASP A 83 4.08 8.38 15.10
C ASP A 83 4.37 7.35 16.22
N ASN A 84 3.93 6.11 16.04
CA ASN A 84 4.20 5.03 17.00
C ASN A 84 5.72 4.72 17.11
N LEU A 85 6.45 4.84 16.01
CA LEU A 85 7.90 4.63 15.99
C LEU A 85 8.69 5.89 16.33
N LYS A 86 8.03 7.01 16.64
CA LYS A 86 8.64 8.33 16.95
C LYS A 86 9.53 8.84 15.81
N ILE A 87 9.10 8.60 14.59
CA ILE A 87 9.78 9.06 13.37
C ILE A 87 9.18 10.40 12.98
N GLU A 88 9.98 11.45 13.05
CA GLU A 88 9.55 12.79 12.67
C GLU A 88 9.38 12.92 11.15
N LYS A 89 10.38 12.47 10.39
CA LYS A 89 10.38 12.47 8.92
C LYS A 89 10.96 11.18 8.37
N ALA A 90 10.46 10.74 7.21
CA ALA A 90 10.96 9.54 6.54
C ALA A 90 11.01 9.70 5.01
N HIS A 91 11.82 8.87 4.37
CA HIS A 91 11.66 8.52 2.96
C HIS A 91 10.49 7.55 2.84
N ILE A 92 9.59 7.75 1.89
CA ILE A 92 8.45 6.87 1.68
C ILE A 92 8.51 6.29 0.28
N VAL A 93 8.44 4.98 0.20
CA VAL A 93 8.49 4.21 -1.06
C VAL A 93 7.21 3.41 -1.19
N GLY A 94 6.40 3.71 -2.18
CA GLY A 94 5.14 3.01 -2.39
C GLY A 94 4.96 2.50 -3.81
N LEU A 95 4.37 1.33 -3.94
CA LEU A 95 4.06 0.68 -5.21
C LEU A 95 2.54 0.56 -5.39
N SER A 96 2.02 0.95 -6.56
CA SER A 96 0.62 0.79 -6.95
C SER A 96 -0.34 1.36 -5.88
N MET A 97 -1.14 0.54 -5.21
CA MET A 97 -1.99 0.96 -4.07
C MET A 97 -1.18 1.73 -3.01
N GLY A 98 -0.02 1.22 -2.63
CA GLY A 98 0.89 1.89 -1.70
C GLY A 98 1.47 3.19 -2.27
N GLY A 99 1.66 3.27 -3.58
CA GLY A 99 2.07 4.48 -4.26
C GLY A 99 1.01 5.58 -4.19
N PHE A 100 -0.28 5.26 -4.30
CA PHE A 100 -1.37 6.22 -4.08
C PHE A 100 -1.39 6.72 -2.64
N ALA A 101 -1.23 5.83 -1.66
CA ALA A 101 -1.14 6.25 -0.26
C ALA A 101 0.07 7.19 -0.04
N THR A 102 1.21 6.88 -0.63
CA THR A 102 2.44 7.69 -0.61
C THR A 102 2.23 9.07 -1.25
N LEU A 103 1.57 9.13 -2.41
CA LEU A 103 1.22 10.40 -3.07
C LEU A 103 0.34 11.28 -2.17
N HIS A 104 -0.71 10.69 -1.62
CA HIS A 104 -1.63 11.43 -0.74
C HIS A 104 -0.97 11.86 0.58
N LEU A 105 -0.04 11.07 1.12
CA LEU A 105 0.79 11.51 2.25
C LEU A 105 1.59 12.76 1.89
N GLY A 106 2.26 12.76 0.73
CA GLY A 106 3.05 13.89 0.26
C GLY A 106 2.21 15.16 0.05
N ILE A 107 0.96 15.02 -0.38
CA ILE A 107 0.04 16.16 -0.55
C ILE A 107 -0.45 16.71 0.81
N ASN A 108 -0.71 15.84 1.79
CA ASN A 108 -1.41 16.21 3.02
C ASN A 108 -0.49 16.39 4.24
N ALA A 109 0.76 15.92 4.18
CA ALA A 109 1.71 15.93 5.29
C ALA A 109 3.16 16.07 4.79
N GLN A 110 3.43 17.10 3.97
CA GLN A 110 4.75 17.35 3.38
C GLN A 110 5.87 17.52 4.42
N ASP A 111 5.53 18.08 5.55
CA ASP A 111 6.45 18.29 6.68
C ASP A 111 6.96 16.99 7.30
N ARG A 112 6.28 15.86 7.04
CA ARG A 112 6.64 14.52 7.51
C ARG A 112 7.51 13.73 6.51
N VAL A 113 7.80 14.28 5.34
CA VAL A 113 8.44 13.58 4.23
C VAL A 113 9.83 14.13 3.97
N LEU A 114 10.82 13.22 3.84
CA LEU A 114 12.15 13.52 3.33
C LEU A 114 12.20 13.40 1.81
N SER A 115 11.66 12.31 1.27
CA SER A 115 11.47 12.10 -0.16
C SER A 115 10.36 11.07 -0.43
N LEU A 116 9.85 11.05 -1.65
CA LEU A 116 8.84 10.11 -2.13
C LEU A 116 9.34 9.34 -3.34
N VAL A 117 9.13 8.03 -3.34
CA VAL A 117 9.19 7.18 -4.52
C VAL A 117 7.81 6.62 -4.75
N ILE A 118 7.18 7.02 -5.85
CA ILE A 118 5.82 6.64 -6.23
C ILE A 118 5.93 5.80 -7.48
N ALA A 119 5.82 4.48 -7.34
CA ALA A 119 6.00 3.53 -8.41
C ALA A 119 4.66 2.89 -8.82
N GLY A 120 4.50 2.64 -10.13
CA GLY A 120 3.37 1.88 -10.65
C GLY A 120 1.99 2.52 -10.40
N CYS A 121 1.93 3.84 -10.21
CA CYS A 121 0.67 4.57 -10.08
C CYS A 121 0.20 5.07 -11.44
N GLY A 122 -1.03 4.71 -11.81
CA GLY A 122 -1.74 5.30 -12.94
C GLY A 122 -2.58 6.49 -12.51
N TYR A 123 -3.59 6.85 -13.32
CA TYR A 123 -4.51 7.97 -13.05
C TYR A 123 -5.49 7.67 -11.89
N GLY A 124 -5.50 6.45 -11.35
CA GLY A 124 -6.47 6.03 -10.35
C GLY A 124 -7.89 5.93 -10.92
N ALA A 125 -8.88 5.97 -10.03
CA ALA A 125 -10.31 5.93 -10.38
C ALA A 125 -10.89 7.32 -10.72
N ILE A 126 -10.10 8.26 -11.25
CA ILE A 126 -10.64 9.51 -11.76
C ILE A 126 -11.46 9.17 -13.02
N PRO A 127 -12.74 9.50 -13.11
CA PRO A 127 -13.49 9.39 -14.34
C PRO A 127 -12.83 10.28 -15.39
N ILE A 128 -12.06 9.68 -16.28
CA ILE A 128 -11.57 10.38 -17.47
C ILE A 128 -12.81 10.56 -18.36
N ASP A 129 -13.03 11.78 -18.81
CA ASP A 129 -14.08 12.08 -19.77
C ASP A 129 -14.07 11.02 -20.88
N LYS A 130 -15.22 10.34 -21.03
CA LYS A 130 -15.39 9.16 -21.90
C LYS A 130 -15.10 9.42 -23.39
N THR A 131 -14.74 10.64 -23.74
CA THR A 131 -14.53 11.07 -25.13
C THR A 131 -13.09 10.95 -25.62
N SER A 132 -12.09 10.76 -24.76
CA SER A 132 -10.68 10.92 -25.14
C SER A 132 -9.74 9.74 -24.88
N PHE A 133 -10.17 8.64 -24.26
CA PHE A 133 -9.33 7.47 -24.06
C PHE A 133 -10.08 6.15 -24.33
N ASN A 134 -9.36 5.17 -24.91
CA ASN A 134 -9.87 3.85 -25.22
C ASN A 134 -10.61 3.21 -24.04
N LYS A 135 -11.74 2.55 -24.34
CA LYS A 135 -12.63 1.85 -23.42
C LYS A 135 -11.96 0.74 -22.56
N GLU A 136 -10.67 0.49 -22.76
CA GLU A 136 -9.93 -0.60 -22.14
C GLU A 136 -9.31 -0.26 -20.77
N ALA A 137 -9.33 0.98 -20.32
CA ALA A 137 -8.69 1.41 -19.08
C ALA A 137 -9.68 1.95 -18.03
N ASP A 138 -10.87 1.36 -17.93
CA ASP A 138 -11.79 1.70 -16.84
C ASP A 138 -11.43 0.91 -15.57
N PHE A 139 -10.43 1.41 -14.84
CA PHE A 139 -9.98 0.83 -13.57
C PHE A 139 -11.10 0.69 -12.53
N SER A 140 -12.15 1.51 -12.61
CA SER A 140 -13.29 1.38 -11.70
C SER A 140 -14.07 0.11 -11.98
N ASN A 141 -14.28 -0.24 -13.23
CA ASN A 141 -14.96 -1.49 -13.59
C ASN A 141 -14.10 -2.70 -13.27
N ILE A 142 -12.79 -2.65 -13.55
CA ILE A 142 -11.86 -3.73 -13.19
C ILE A 142 -11.86 -3.97 -11.68
N SER A 143 -11.85 -2.92 -10.87
CA SER A 143 -11.88 -3.04 -9.40
C SER A 143 -13.19 -3.62 -8.90
N LEU A 144 -14.33 -3.20 -9.49
CA LEU A 144 -15.65 -3.73 -9.14
C LEU A 144 -15.82 -5.21 -9.55
N ASP A 145 -15.30 -5.57 -10.71
CA ASP A 145 -15.36 -6.97 -11.18
C ASP A 145 -14.45 -7.86 -10.35
N SER A 146 -13.26 -7.39 -9.98
CA SER A 146 -12.38 -8.06 -9.02
C SER A 146 -13.07 -8.28 -7.67
N ALA A 147 -13.73 -7.23 -7.14
CA ALA A 147 -14.48 -7.35 -5.89
C ALA A 147 -15.63 -8.37 -5.98
N LYS A 148 -16.35 -8.42 -7.10
CA LYS A 148 -17.40 -9.42 -7.33
C LYS A 148 -16.85 -10.85 -7.36
N ILE A 149 -15.71 -11.08 -8.02
CA ILE A 149 -15.06 -12.39 -8.05
C ILE A 149 -14.68 -12.82 -6.63
N ILE A 150 -14.04 -11.92 -5.86
CA ILE A 150 -13.63 -12.20 -4.48
C ILE A 150 -14.85 -12.55 -3.60
N LEU A 151 -15.94 -11.79 -3.71
CA LEU A 151 -17.14 -11.98 -2.90
C LEU A 151 -17.91 -13.24 -3.26
N ASN A 152 -17.99 -13.58 -4.54
CA ASN A 152 -18.83 -14.69 -5.02
C ASN A 152 -18.06 -16.00 -5.14
N GLU A 153 -16.76 -15.97 -5.46
CA GLU A 153 -15.97 -17.13 -5.82
C GLU A 153 -14.75 -17.35 -4.90
N GLY A 154 -14.46 -16.38 -4.04
CA GLY A 154 -13.37 -16.43 -3.05
C GLY A 154 -12.01 -16.01 -3.58
N MET A 155 -11.07 -15.89 -2.64
CA MET A 155 -9.71 -15.42 -2.91
C MET A 155 -8.87 -16.39 -3.74
N ASP A 156 -9.09 -17.68 -3.62
CA ASP A 156 -8.31 -18.69 -4.38
C ASP A 156 -8.58 -18.57 -5.88
N LYS A 157 -9.86 -18.39 -6.25
CA LYS A 157 -10.25 -18.17 -7.64
C LYS A 157 -9.70 -16.85 -8.17
N PHE A 158 -9.90 -15.76 -7.44
CA PHE A 158 -9.36 -14.46 -7.80
C PHE A 158 -7.84 -14.50 -7.94
N GLY A 159 -7.12 -15.08 -6.99
CA GLY A 159 -5.66 -15.15 -7.00
C GLY A 159 -5.10 -15.90 -8.19
N SER A 160 -5.74 -17.03 -8.57
CA SER A 160 -5.31 -17.81 -9.73
C SER A 160 -5.50 -17.04 -11.04
N GLU A 161 -6.64 -16.35 -11.22
CA GLU A 161 -6.91 -15.54 -12.41
C GLU A 161 -6.04 -14.26 -12.46
N TYR A 162 -5.89 -13.60 -11.34
CA TYR A 162 -5.04 -12.41 -11.21
C TYR A 162 -3.57 -12.72 -11.52
N ALA A 163 -3.04 -13.82 -10.98
CA ALA A 163 -1.67 -14.24 -11.24
C ALA A 163 -1.44 -14.55 -12.73
N LEU A 164 -2.41 -15.15 -13.42
CA LEU A 164 -2.32 -15.41 -14.86
C LEU A 164 -2.37 -14.11 -15.69
N GLY A 165 -3.09 -13.11 -15.22
CA GLY A 165 -3.21 -11.79 -15.87
C GLY A 165 -2.00 -10.89 -15.68
N LEU A 166 -1.16 -11.15 -14.68
CA LEU A 166 0.05 -10.36 -14.44
C LEU A 166 1.17 -10.80 -15.39
N SER A 167 1.74 -9.87 -16.13
CA SER A 167 2.92 -10.10 -16.99
C SER A 167 4.15 -10.59 -16.22
N LEU A 168 4.09 -10.63 -14.91
CA LEU A 168 5.13 -11.16 -14.01
C LEU A 168 5.42 -12.65 -14.20
N ILE A 169 4.52 -13.40 -14.84
CA ILE A 169 4.71 -14.82 -15.14
C ILE A 169 5.84 -15.03 -16.16
N HIS A 170 6.20 -13.98 -16.87
CA HIS A 170 7.21 -14.02 -17.93
C HIS A 170 8.59 -13.48 -17.50
N ILE A 171 8.72 -13.09 -16.24
CA ILE A 171 9.98 -12.69 -15.62
C ILE A 171 10.60 -13.90 -14.93
#